data_62b4d20b3f419f25bb0a46e94dfce4f5
#
_entry.id   62b4d20b3f419f25bb0a46e94dfce4f5
#
_cell.length_a   1.000
_cell.length_b   1.000
_cell.length_c   1.000
_cell.angle_alpha   90.00
_cell.angle_beta   90.00
_cell.angle_gamma   90.00
#
_symmetry.space_group_name_H-M   'P 1'
#
loop_
_entity.id
_entity.type
_entity.pdbx_description
1 polymer ?
#
loop_
_entity_poly.entity_id
_entity_poly.type
_entity_poly.pdbx_seq_one_letter_code
_entity_poly.pdbx_strand_id
1 'polypeptide(L)'
;LIHPRPSVPDSHPYLRAATAGVRHHTRALTRPGPAGPPDRAHLDALHTHLTELHRLLDQLAEAARPPHPAAGRHLATAHTRLWQAASDIHAAFHLLPTAQKDSVACRPEQLPDGPPFLTICQRHLAAGHIVRRKTTPTDLRAPHTTSCVR
;
A
#
# COMPACT_ATOMS: atom_id res chain seq x y z
N LEU A 1 34.97 -3.30 33.88
CA LEU A 1 35.07 -2.81 32.48
C LEU A 1 34.05 -3.51 31.63
N ILE A 2 32.90 -2.86 31.42
CA ILE A 2 31.83 -3.35 30.55
C ILE A 2 32.20 -2.93 29.13
N HIS A 3 32.63 -3.90 28.31
CA HIS A 3 32.83 -3.66 26.89
C HIS A 3 31.46 -3.48 26.24
N PRO A 4 31.18 -2.35 25.58
CA PRO A 4 29.97 -2.21 24.80
C PRO A 4 29.99 -3.26 23.68
N ARG A 5 28.95 -4.09 23.62
CA ARG A 5 28.75 -5.00 22.50
C ARG A 5 28.71 -4.16 21.22
N PRO A 6 29.45 -4.54 20.16
CA PRO A 6 29.31 -3.89 18.88
C PRO A 6 27.85 -4.04 18.41
N SER A 7 27.18 -2.92 18.27
CA SER A 7 25.83 -2.91 17.70
C SER A 7 25.92 -3.41 16.26
N VAL A 8 25.30 -4.55 15.98
CA VAL A 8 25.16 -5.03 14.60
C VAL A 8 24.44 -3.93 13.81
N PRO A 9 25.04 -3.43 12.72
CA PRO A 9 24.38 -2.40 11.93
C PRO A 9 23.02 -2.91 11.45
N ASP A 10 22.00 -2.06 11.58
CA ASP A 10 20.65 -2.40 11.13
C ASP A 10 20.66 -2.53 9.60
N SER A 11 20.38 -3.74 9.10
CA SER A 11 20.36 -4.03 7.66
C SER A 11 19.18 -3.39 6.93
N HIS A 12 18.10 -3.04 7.65
CA HIS A 12 16.85 -2.57 7.06
C HIS A 12 16.21 -1.42 7.86
N PRO A 13 16.93 -0.28 8.02
CA PRO A 13 16.48 0.81 8.89
C PRO A 13 15.15 1.42 8.42
N TYR A 14 14.91 1.51 7.13
CA TYR A 14 13.69 2.09 6.58
C TYR A 14 12.46 1.22 6.79
N LEU A 15 12.59 -0.11 6.71
CA LEU A 15 11.49 -1.03 7.06
C LEU A 15 11.15 -0.97 8.55
N ARG A 16 12.16 -0.82 9.40
CA ARG A 16 11.92 -0.63 10.84
C ARG A 16 11.24 0.70 11.13
N ALA A 17 11.65 1.77 10.46
CA ALA A 17 11.01 3.08 10.56
C ALA A 17 9.55 3.04 10.10
N ALA A 18 9.25 2.37 8.99
CA ALA A 18 7.89 2.18 8.50
C ALA A 18 7.04 1.40 9.52
N THR A 19 7.55 0.32 10.08
CA THR A 19 6.88 -0.44 11.15
C THR A 19 6.62 0.41 12.39
N ALA A 20 7.59 1.22 12.81
CA ALA A 20 7.44 2.14 13.93
C ALA A 20 6.36 3.20 13.64
N GLY A 21 6.31 3.73 12.42
CA GLY A 21 5.28 4.65 11.97
C GLY A 21 3.88 4.06 12.05
N VAL A 22 3.69 2.85 11.55
CA VAL A 22 2.40 2.14 11.64
C VAL A 22 1.99 1.91 13.10
N ARG A 23 2.92 1.46 13.95
CA ARG A 23 2.66 1.28 15.39
C ARG A 23 2.27 2.58 16.08
N HIS A 24 2.95 3.67 15.76
CA HIS A 24 2.62 4.99 16.31
C HIS A 24 1.21 5.41 15.91
N HIS A 25 0.86 5.25 14.64
CA HIS A 25 -0.47 5.56 14.12
C HIS A 25 -1.56 4.72 14.80
N THR A 26 -1.35 3.41 14.93
CA THR A 26 -2.27 2.51 15.63
C THR A 26 -2.51 2.94 17.07
N ARG A 27 -1.45 3.31 17.81
CA ARG A 27 -1.57 3.82 19.17
C ARG A 27 -2.32 5.15 19.26
N ALA A 28 -2.15 6.02 18.27
CA ALA A 28 -2.87 7.28 18.21
C ALA A 28 -4.39 7.06 18.06
N LEU A 29 -4.80 6.05 17.29
CA LEU A 29 -6.21 5.69 17.12
C LEU A 29 -6.85 5.09 18.38
N THR A 30 -6.06 4.45 19.25
CA THR A 30 -6.55 3.81 20.49
C THR A 30 -6.59 4.77 21.69
N ARG A 31 -6.07 5.99 21.56
CA ARG A 31 -6.13 6.99 22.64
C ARG A 31 -7.57 7.48 22.83
N PRO A 32 -8.03 7.63 24.09
CA PRO A 32 -9.31 8.25 24.36
C PRO A 32 -9.27 9.71 23.89
N GLY A 33 -10.11 10.05 22.94
CA GLY A 33 -10.19 11.39 22.34
C GLY A 33 -11.10 11.38 21.12
N PRO A 34 -11.31 12.51 20.44
CA PRO A 34 -12.18 12.62 19.28
C PRO A 34 -11.53 12.05 18.01
N ALA A 35 -10.96 10.84 18.09
CA ALA A 35 -10.62 10.10 16.89
C ALA A 35 -11.93 9.71 16.22
N GLY A 36 -12.34 10.49 15.24
CA GLY A 36 -13.48 10.17 14.40
C GLY A 36 -13.28 8.88 13.60
N PRO A 37 -14.33 8.40 12.92
CA PRO A 37 -14.20 7.29 11.99
C PRO A 37 -13.15 7.60 10.92
N PRO A 38 -12.55 6.59 10.28
CA PRO A 38 -11.59 6.82 9.20
C PRO A 38 -12.26 7.63 8.08
N ASP A 39 -11.53 8.60 7.57
CA ASP A 39 -11.94 9.41 6.42
C ASP A 39 -11.24 8.95 5.13
N ARG A 40 -11.59 9.57 4.01
CA ARG A 40 -10.98 9.26 2.71
C ARG A 40 -9.47 9.51 2.69
N ALA A 41 -8.99 10.56 3.35
CA ALA A 41 -7.56 10.87 3.42
C ALA A 41 -6.78 9.78 4.16
N HIS A 42 -7.36 9.24 5.23
CA HIS A 42 -6.79 8.11 5.95
C HIS A 42 -6.67 6.86 5.06
N LEU A 43 -7.75 6.51 4.35
CA LEU A 43 -7.74 5.34 3.46
C LEU A 43 -6.83 5.53 2.25
N ASP A 44 -6.71 6.73 1.71
CA ASP A 44 -5.78 7.05 0.64
C ASP A 44 -4.32 6.86 1.08
N ALA A 45 -3.95 7.34 2.27
CA ALA A 45 -2.63 7.14 2.84
C ALA A 45 -2.33 5.65 3.09
N LEU A 46 -3.30 4.90 3.63
CA LEU A 46 -3.17 3.46 3.86
C LEU A 46 -3.03 2.70 2.54
N HIS A 47 -3.82 3.03 1.53
CA HIS A 47 -3.72 2.43 0.19
C HIS A 47 -2.34 2.69 -0.42
N THR A 48 -1.78 3.90 -0.28
CA THR A 48 -0.43 4.22 -0.73
C THR A 48 0.60 3.30 -0.07
N HIS A 49 0.51 3.13 1.25
CA HIS A 49 1.43 2.26 2.00
C HIS A 49 1.35 0.79 1.52
N LEU A 50 0.14 0.26 1.34
CA LEU A 50 -0.04 -1.11 0.84
C LEU A 50 0.48 -1.29 -0.59
N THR A 51 0.35 -0.28 -1.45
CA THR A 51 0.86 -0.32 -2.82
C THR A 51 2.39 -0.33 -2.86
N GLU A 52 3.06 0.39 -1.98
CA GLU A 52 4.52 0.35 -1.89
C GLU A 52 5.02 -1.00 -1.34
N LEU A 53 4.34 -1.57 -0.33
CA LEU A 53 4.63 -2.92 0.14
C LEU A 53 4.39 -3.98 -0.93
N HIS A 54 3.35 -3.83 -1.74
CA HIS A 54 3.05 -4.69 -2.88
C HIS A 54 4.22 -4.71 -3.90
N ARG A 55 4.77 -3.54 -4.24
CA ARG A 55 5.94 -3.44 -5.12
C ARG A 55 7.19 -4.08 -4.53
N LEU A 56 7.41 -3.85 -3.22
CA LEU A 56 8.53 -4.48 -2.52
C LEU A 56 8.43 -6.01 -2.55
N LEU A 57 7.25 -6.57 -2.28
CA LEU A 57 7.03 -8.02 -2.33
C LEU A 57 7.24 -8.59 -3.73
N ASP A 58 6.86 -7.85 -4.77
CA ASP A 58 7.11 -8.23 -6.15
C ASP A 58 8.62 -8.36 -6.43
N GLN A 59 9.41 -7.37 -6.05
CA GLN A 59 10.86 -7.38 -6.21
C GLN A 59 11.52 -8.50 -5.42
N LEU A 60 11.08 -8.74 -4.18
CA LEU A 60 11.59 -9.82 -3.35
C LEU A 60 11.23 -11.20 -3.92
N ALA A 61 10.04 -11.37 -4.49
CA ALA A 61 9.63 -12.61 -5.14
C ALA A 61 10.51 -12.91 -6.36
N GLU A 62 10.79 -11.91 -7.20
CA GLU A 62 11.68 -12.06 -8.35
C GLU A 62 13.12 -12.40 -7.93
N ALA A 63 13.64 -11.72 -6.92
CA ALA A 63 14.99 -11.97 -6.42
C ALA A 63 15.13 -13.35 -5.75
N ALA A 64 14.09 -13.85 -5.10
CA ALA A 64 14.10 -15.14 -4.42
C ALA A 64 13.93 -16.34 -5.37
N ARG A 65 13.27 -16.17 -6.52
CA ARG A 65 12.94 -17.29 -7.43
C ARG A 65 14.14 -18.11 -7.89
N PRO A 66 15.25 -17.52 -8.39
CA PRO A 66 16.36 -18.32 -8.88
C PRO A 66 17.00 -19.18 -7.78
N PRO A 67 17.40 -18.63 -6.59
CA PRO A 67 18.04 -19.41 -5.55
C PRO A 67 17.07 -20.23 -4.70
N HIS A 68 15.82 -19.75 -4.51
CA HIS A 68 14.84 -20.33 -3.59
C HIS A 68 13.42 -20.33 -4.19
N PRO A 69 13.14 -21.21 -5.18
CA PRO A 69 11.87 -21.17 -5.93
C PRO A 69 10.62 -21.27 -5.05
N ALA A 70 10.66 -22.07 -3.99
CA ALA A 70 9.53 -22.21 -3.06
C ALA A 70 9.25 -20.92 -2.29
N ALA A 71 10.29 -20.27 -1.78
CA ALA A 71 10.17 -18.97 -1.13
C ALA A 71 9.66 -17.90 -2.09
N GLY A 72 10.16 -17.86 -3.32
CA GLY A 72 9.70 -16.95 -4.38
C GLY A 72 8.21 -17.10 -4.67
N ARG A 73 7.68 -18.35 -4.71
CA ARG A 73 6.23 -18.59 -4.88
C ARG A 73 5.41 -18.03 -3.71
N HIS A 74 5.86 -18.21 -2.46
CA HIS A 74 5.16 -17.66 -1.31
C HIS A 74 5.18 -16.14 -1.29
N LEU A 75 6.29 -15.51 -1.67
CA LEU A 75 6.39 -14.06 -1.80
C LEU A 75 5.47 -13.53 -2.91
N ALA A 76 5.38 -14.22 -4.04
CA ALA A 76 4.44 -13.87 -5.11
C ALA A 76 2.98 -14.00 -4.67
N THR A 77 2.65 -15.00 -3.86
CA THR A 77 1.32 -15.13 -3.26
C THR A 77 1.02 -13.97 -2.29
N ALA A 78 2.00 -13.62 -1.45
CA ALA A 78 1.87 -12.48 -0.53
C ALA A 78 1.67 -11.16 -1.29
N HIS A 79 2.40 -10.95 -2.39
CA HIS A 79 2.22 -9.83 -3.31
C HIS A 79 0.78 -9.72 -3.82
N THR A 80 0.21 -10.82 -4.32
CA THR A 80 -1.17 -10.86 -4.82
C THR A 80 -2.19 -10.57 -3.71
N ARG A 81 -2.01 -11.16 -2.52
CA ARG A 81 -2.90 -10.91 -1.38
C ARG A 81 -2.86 -9.47 -0.90
N LEU A 82 -1.69 -8.85 -0.92
CA LEU A 82 -1.55 -7.45 -0.55
C LEU A 82 -2.25 -6.53 -1.55
N TRP A 83 -2.20 -6.85 -2.84
CA TRP A 83 -2.97 -6.15 -3.86
C TRP A 83 -4.49 -6.31 -3.63
N GLN A 84 -4.97 -7.50 -3.28
CA GLN A 84 -6.37 -7.74 -2.93
C GLN A 84 -6.79 -6.90 -1.72
N ALA A 85 -5.96 -6.82 -0.68
CA ALA A 85 -6.21 -5.95 0.46
C ALA A 85 -6.29 -4.46 0.06
N ALA A 86 -5.38 -3.99 -0.80
CA ALA A 86 -5.43 -2.64 -1.33
C ALA A 86 -6.70 -2.39 -2.17
N SER A 87 -7.20 -3.41 -2.88
CA SER A 87 -8.48 -3.36 -3.61
C SER A 87 -9.66 -3.12 -2.67
N ASP A 88 -9.68 -3.80 -1.53
CA ASP A 88 -10.74 -3.60 -0.52
C ASP A 88 -10.67 -2.22 0.12
N ILE A 89 -9.46 -1.71 0.40
CA ILE A 89 -9.28 -0.33 0.89
C ILE A 89 -9.76 0.69 -0.14
N HIS A 90 -9.49 0.47 -1.42
CA HIS A 90 -9.98 1.30 -2.51
C HIS A 90 -11.51 1.31 -2.59
N ALA A 91 -12.15 0.14 -2.46
CA ALA A 91 -13.59 0.04 -2.41
C ALA A 91 -14.18 0.78 -1.20
N ALA A 92 -13.59 0.59 -0.02
CA ALA A 92 -13.99 1.30 1.20
C ALA A 92 -13.84 2.82 1.06
N PHE A 93 -12.78 3.31 0.42
CA PHE A 93 -12.57 4.73 0.13
C PHE A 93 -13.77 5.33 -0.61
N HIS A 94 -14.29 4.65 -1.64
CA HIS A 94 -15.42 5.13 -2.42
C HIS A 94 -16.76 5.06 -1.67
N LEU A 95 -16.85 4.26 -0.62
CA LEU A 95 -18.04 4.18 0.24
C LEU A 95 -18.08 5.27 1.32
N LEU A 96 -16.95 5.90 1.61
CA LEU A 96 -16.90 6.98 2.59
C LEU A 96 -17.43 8.29 1.98
N PRO A 97 -18.08 9.15 2.80
CA PRO A 97 -18.60 10.42 2.32
C PRO A 97 -17.46 11.32 1.83
N THR A 98 -17.74 12.04 0.74
CA THR A 98 -16.83 13.07 0.21
C THR A 98 -17.02 14.33 1.04
N ALA A 99 -15.93 14.88 1.58
CA ALA A 99 -15.99 16.21 2.18
C ALA A 99 -16.27 17.23 1.06
N GLN A 100 -17.29 18.05 1.24
CA GLN A 100 -17.72 19.04 0.24
C GLN A 100 -16.60 20.04 -0.19
N LYS A 101 -15.54 20.14 0.60
CA LYS A 101 -14.36 20.96 0.30
C LYS A 101 -13.41 20.33 -0.71
N ASP A 102 -13.49 19.02 -0.96
CA ASP A 102 -12.56 18.30 -1.82
C ASP A 102 -12.90 18.40 -3.30
N SER A 103 -14.12 18.83 -3.64
CA SER A 103 -14.52 19.10 -5.03
C SER A 103 -13.76 20.27 -5.67
N VAL A 104 -13.07 21.06 -4.89
CA VAL A 104 -12.26 22.20 -5.36
C VAL A 104 -10.80 21.81 -5.61
N ALA A 105 -10.37 20.63 -5.15
CA ALA A 105 -8.96 20.22 -5.13
C ALA A 105 -8.44 19.61 -6.44
N CYS A 106 -9.27 19.41 -7.45
CA CYS A 106 -8.85 18.93 -8.76
C CYS A 106 -8.58 20.06 -9.76
N ARG A 107 -7.94 21.15 -9.33
CA ARG A 107 -7.46 22.18 -10.25
C ARG A 107 -6.03 21.84 -10.66
N PRO A 108 -5.76 21.52 -11.94
CA PRO A 108 -4.41 21.21 -12.42
C PRO A 108 -3.41 22.34 -12.16
N GLU A 109 -3.90 23.58 -12.04
CA GLU A 109 -3.09 24.77 -11.83
C GLU A 109 -2.56 24.92 -10.40
N GLN A 110 -3.05 24.12 -9.44
CA GLN A 110 -2.67 24.14 -8.02
C GLN A 110 -1.82 22.95 -7.59
N LEU A 111 -1.40 22.10 -8.52
CA LEU A 111 -0.48 21.01 -8.20
C LEU A 111 0.90 21.61 -7.90
N PRO A 112 1.50 21.30 -6.73
CA PRO A 112 2.86 21.73 -6.45
C PRO A 112 3.82 21.16 -7.50
N ASP A 113 4.88 21.92 -7.85
CA ASP A 113 5.96 21.46 -8.70
C ASP A 113 6.58 20.20 -8.10
N GLY A 114 6.32 19.05 -8.73
CA GLY A 114 6.80 17.76 -8.28
C GLY A 114 6.22 16.63 -9.12
N PRO A 115 6.66 15.37 -8.93
CA PRO A 115 6.05 14.26 -9.61
C PRO A 115 4.55 14.23 -9.31
N PRO A 116 3.69 13.97 -10.33
CA PRO A 116 2.25 14.00 -10.14
C PRO A 116 1.85 12.98 -9.06
N PHE A 117 1.14 13.44 -8.02
CA PHE A 117 0.52 12.54 -7.07
C PHE A 117 -0.58 11.77 -7.77
N LEU A 118 -0.43 10.45 -7.83
CA LEU A 118 -1.45 9.57 -8.37
C LEU A 118 -2.68 9.59 -7.45
N THR A 119 -3.86 9.73 -8.02
CA THR A 119 -5.10 9.47 -7.29
C THR A 119 -5.14 8.00 -6.86
N ILE A 120 -5.98 7.69 -5.86
CA ILE A 120 -6.14 6.30 -5.40
C ILE A 120 -6.54 5.37 -6.56
N CYS A 121 -7.40 5.83 -7.48
CA CYS A 121 -7.81 5.06 -8.65
C CYS A 121 -6.65 4.82 -9.63
N GLN A 122 -5.86 5.84 -9.93
CA GLN A 122 -4.69 5.72 -10.80
C GLN A 122 -3.63 4.78 -10.21
N ARG A 123 -3.38 4.90 -8.92
CA ARG A 123 -2.44 4.04 -8.18
C ARG A 123 -2.91 2.60 -8.14
N HIS A 124 -4.20 2.39 -7.94
CA HIS A 124 -4.81 1.06 -7.96
C HIS A 124 -4.72 0.40 -9.34
N LEU A 125 -4.99 1.13 -10.41
CA LEU A 125 -4.82 0.65 -11.79
C LEU A 125 -3.37 0.28 -12.09
N ALA A 126 -2.41 1.11 -11.69
CA ALA A 126 -0.99 0.83 -11.89
C ALA A 126 -0.55 -0.45 -11.16
N ALA A 127 -0.99 -0.66 -9.92
CA ALA A 127 -0.74 -1.89 -9.16
C ALA A 127 -1.39 -3.11 -9.84
N GLY A 128 -2.61 -2.97 -10.32
CA GLY A 128 -3.33 -4.02 -11.06
C GLY A 128 -2.62 -4.43 -12.35
N HIS A 129 -1.95 -3.53 -13.04
CA HIS A 129 -1.13 -3.86 -14.22
C HIS A 129 0.07 -4.75 -13.87
N ILE A 130 0.72 -4.51 -12.74
CA ILE A 130 1.83 -5.36 -12.26
C ILE A 130 1.31 -6.77 -11.95
N VAL A 131 0.19 -6.89 -11.24
CA VAL A 131 -0.42 -8.18 -10.91
C VAL A 131 -0.80 -8.94 -12.18
N ARG A 132 -1.46 -8.30 -13.14
CA ARG A 132 -1.91 -8.93 -14.39
C ARG A 132 -0.76 -9.47 -15.25
N ARG A 133 0.38 -8.81 -15.26
CA ARG A 133 1.57 -9.31 -15.98
C ARG A 133 2.16 -10.57 -15.39
N LYS A 134 1.86 -10.87 -14.12
CA LYS A 134 2.43 -11.97 -13.35
C LYS A 134 1.43 -13.03 -12.93
N THR A 135 0.14 -12.81 -13.19
CA THR A 135 -0.92 -13.76 -12.89
C THR A 135 -1.16 -14.72 -14.07
N THR A 136 -1.53 -15.93 -13.73
CA THR A 136 -1.96 -16.94 -14.73
C THR A 136 -3.37 -16.63 -15.23
N PRO A 137 -3.81 -17.16 -16.38
CA PRO A 137 -5.19 -17.02 -16.86
C PRO A 137 -6.24 -17.47 -15.84
N THR A 138 -5.91 -18.43 -14.97
CA THR A 138 -6.80 -18.89 -13.89
C THR A 138 -6.97 -17.84 -12.81
N ASP A 139 -5.92 -17.14 -12.44
CA ASP A 139 -5.96 -16.05 -11.46
C ASP A 139 -6.79 -14.86 -11.98
N LEU A 140 -6.80 -14.64 -13.29
CA LEU A 140 -7.58 -13.57 -13.95
C LEU A 140 -9.08 -13.86 -13.98
N ARG A 141 -9.52 -15.09 -13.73
CA ARG A 141 -10.94 -15.47 -13.67
C ARG A 141 -11.58 -15.21 -12.31
N ALA A 142 -10.80 -14.84 -11.29
CA ALA A 142 -11.36 -14.39 -10.02
C ALA A 142 -12.17 -13.10 -10.26
N PRO A 143 -13.37 -12.96 -9.63
CA PRO A 143 -14.22 -11.81 -9.88
C PRO A 143 -13.52 -10.52 -9.47
N HIS A 144 -13.34 -9.61 -10.43
CA HIS A 144 -12.86 -8.26 -10.18
C HIS A 144 -14.03 -7.35 -9.90
N THR A 145 -14.00 -6.62 -8.81
CA THR A 145 -14.89 -5.49 -8.63
C THR A 145 -14.42 -4.35 -9.53
N THR A 146 -15.06 -4.19 -10.68
CA THR A 146 -14.72 -3.20 -11.71
C THR A 146 -15.34 -1.83 -11.48
N SER A 147 -15.85 -1.52 -10.30
CA SER A 147 -16.65 -0.31 -10.04
C SER A 147 -15.85 0.98 -9.80
N CYS A 148 -14.62 1.08 -10.30
CA CYS A 148 -13.82 2.30 -10.19
C CYS A 148 -13.79 3.18 -11.43
N VAL A 149 -14.68 2.93 -12.37
CA VAL A 149 -14.84 3.78 -13.55
C VAL A 149 -16.12 4.59 -13.37
N ARG A 150 -16.03 5.68 -12.65
CA ARG A 150 -16.82 6.92 -12.86
C ARG A 150 -16.63 7.90 -11.72
#